data_d988caeb5cddd9a5a15a4e190854a5c5
#
_entry.id   d988caeb5cddd9a5a15a4e190854a5c5
#
_cell.length_a   1.000
_cell.length_b   1.000
_cell.length_c   1.000
_cell.angle_alpha   90.00
_cell.angle_beta   90.00
_cell.angle_gamma   90.00
#
_symmetry.space_group_name_H-M   'P 1'
#
loop_
_entity.id
_entity.type
_entity.pdbx_description
1 polymer ?
#
loop_
_entity_poly.entity_id
_entity_poly.type
_entity_poly.pdbx_seq_one_letter_code
_entity_poly.pdbx_strand_id
1 'polypeptide(L)'
;MVLSGSIRERVWQMLSYGGYSKSRKVSSDGCAALYEKGGVPFLPAARRFYERCGGLFSDCEIVFETGSDGREFYFCLYPDIGEDAGAELYKAYYDEGTSAGKRICGDALAAKAAAGTEVSPVGIIGYYYPATVYVAENGMLYCVHEYESDVRAFADVEEILADELQVHRPAFS
;
A
#
# COMPACT_ATOMS: atom_id res chain seq x y z
N MET A 1 -14.69 10.33 -6.23
CA MET A 1 -15.31 10.30 -4.87
C MET A 1 -15.08 11.63 -4.17
N VAL A 2 -16.09 12.21 -3.51
CA VAL A 2 -15.94 13.45 -2.72
C VAL A 2 -15.77 13.08 -1.26
N LEU A 3 -14.67 13.53 -0.64
CA LEU A 3 -14.37 13.31 0.77
C LEU A 3 -14.70 14.56 1.59
N SER A 4 -15.42 14.37 2.70
CA SER A 4 -15.87 15.46 3.57
C SER A 4 -15.64 15.16 5.05
N GLY A 5 -15.65 16.22 5.87
CA GLY A 5 -15.50 16.09 7.31
C GLY A 5 -14.06 15.94 7.81
N SER A 6 -13.90 15.37 8.98
CA SER A 6 -12.60 15.11 9.63
C SER A 6 -11.78 14.07 8.86
N ILE A 7 -10.48 14.00 9.10
CA ILE A 7 -9.59 12.98 8.50
C ILE A 7 -10.12 11.57 8.76
N ARG A 8 -10.57 11.29 9.98
CA ARG A 8 -11.13 9.98 10.33
C ARG A 8 -12.38 9.64 9.51
N GLU A 9 -13.27 10.59 9.30
CA GLU A 9 -14.47 10.41 8.47
C GLU A 9 -14.09 10.18 7.02
N ARG A 10 -13.11 10.91 6.49
CA ARG A 10 -12.61 10.74 5.12
C ARG A 10 -11.98 9.36 4.90
N VAL A 11 -11.15 8.90 5.83
CA VAL A 11 -10.59 7.54 5.80
C VAL A 11 -11.70 6.49 5.74
N TRP A 12 -12.73 6.63 6.58
CA TRP A 12 -13.86 5.71 6.56
C TRP A 12 -14.70 5.79 5.28
N GLN A 13 -14.86 6.96 4.71
CA GLN A 13 -15.53 7.13 3.41
C GLN A 13 -14.76 6.39 2.30
N MET A 14 -13.44 6.52 2.25
CA MET A 14 -12.60 5.79 1.30
C MET A 14 -12.71 4.28 1.46
N LEU A 15 -12.48 3.79 2.66
CA LEU A 15 -12.52 2.37 2.97
C LEU A 15 -13.89 1.76 2.68
N SER A 16 -14.97 2.43 3.09
CA SER A 16 -16.33 1.97 2.85
C SER A 16 -16.68 1.96 1.36
N TYR A 17 -16.23 2.96 0.60
CA TYR A 17 -16.39 3.00 -0.84
C TYR A 17 -15.70 1.83 -1.53
N GLY A 18 -14.50 1.46 -1.07
CA GLY A 18 -13.75 0.29 -1.53
C GLY A 18 -14.32 -1.05 -1.06
N GLY A 19 -15.37 -1.07 -0.27
CA GLY A 19 -15.99 -2.30 0.24
C GLY A 19 -15.36 -2.86 1.52
N TYR A 20 -14.60 -2.06 2.25
CA TYR A 20 -14.04 -2.45 3.54
C TYR A 20 -15.10 -2.50 4.64
N SER A 21 -14.96 -3.48 5.52
CA SER A 21 -15.68 -3.55 6.79
C SER A 21 -14.79 -4.19 7.87
N LYS A 22 -15.09 -3.94 9.14
CA LYS A 22 -14.32 -4.52 10.26
C LYS A 22 -14.39 -6.04 10.32
N SER A 23 -15.48 -6.62 9.80
CA SER A 23 -15.69 -8.07 9.75
C SER A 23 -15.24 -8.68 8.41
N ARG A 24 -14.64 -7.90 7.53
CA ARG A 24 -14.21 -8.38 6.22
C ARG A 24 -13.19 -9.50 6.37
N LYS A 25 -13.44 -10.58 5.63
CA LYS A 25 -12.52 -11.68 5.48
C LYS A 25 -12.65 -12.26 4.08
N VAL A 26 -11.56 -12.22 3.32
CA VAL A 26 -11.45 -12.80 1.97
C VAL A 26 -10.37 -13.85 1.94
N SER A 27 -10.39 -14.77 0.96
CA SER A 27 -9.31 -15.74 0.80
C SER A 27 -8.02 -15.05 0.37
N SER A 28 -6.91 -15.48 0.94
CA SER A 28 -5.55 -15.05 0.57
C SER A 28 -4.76 -16.11 -0.22
N ASP A 29 -5.42 -17.18 -0.67
CA ASP A 29 -4.73 -18.33 -1.31
C ASP A 29 -4.11 -17.94 -2.65
N GLY A 30 -4.79 -17.11 -3.44
CA GLY A 30 -4.24 -16.56 -4.69
C GLY A 30 -2.97 -15.73 -4.47
N CYS A 31 -2.90 -14.99 -3.35
CA CYS A 31 -1.72 -14.22 -2.98
C CYS A 31 -0.52 -15.14 -2.71
N ALA A 32 -0.71 -16.22 -1.96
CA ALA A 32 0.36 -17.15 -1.64
C ALA A 32 1.06 -17.70 -2.90
N ALA A 33 0.29 -18.08 -3.91
CA ALA A 33 0.83 -18.57 -5.17
C ALA A 33 1.66 -17.51 -5.92
N LEU A 34 1.26 -16.24 -5.87
CA LEU A 34 2.02 -15.13 -6.48
C LEU A 34 3.35 -14.88 -5.78
N TYR A 35 3.35 -14.89 -4.44
CA TYR A 35 4.57 -14.72 -3.65
C TYR A 35 5.55 -15.87 -3.90
N GLU A 36 5.07 -17.10 -3.96
CA GLU A 36 5.88 -18.28 -4.31
C GLU A 36 6.48 -18.13 -5.70
N LYS A 37 5.67 -17.76 -6.71
CA LYS A 37 6.11 -17.50 -8.08
C LYS A 37 7.17 -16.38 -8.14
N GLY A 38 7.01 -15.33 -7.35
CA GLY A 38 7.95 -14.22 -7.25
C GLY A 38 9.20 -14.52 -6.42
N GLY A 39 9.27 -15.66 -5.73
CA GLY A 39 10.36 -16.00 -4.83
C GLY A 39 10.47 -15.10 -3.61
N VAL A 40 9.35 -14.52 -3.18
CA VAL A 40 9.27 -13.51 -2.12
C VAL A 40 8.62 -14.11 -0.86
N PRO A 41 9.09 -13.79 0.35
CA PRO A 41 8.45 -14.28 1.58
C PRO A 41 6.98 -13.87 1.68
N PHE A 42 6.08 -14.83 1.93
CA PHE A 42 4.69 -14.58 2.26
C PHE A 42 4.47 -14.79 3.76
N LEU A 43 4.74 -13.76 4.52
CA LEU A 43 4.64 -13.80 5.97
C LEU A 43 3.20 -14.04 6.45
N PRO A 44 2.99 -14.68 7.60
CA PRO A 44 1.65 -14.79 8.20
C PRO A 44 0.96 -13.44 8.41
N ALA A 45 1.73 -12.39 8.64
CA ALA A 45 1.21 -11.02 8.74
C ALA A 45 0.68 -10.51 7.39
N ALA A 46 1.35 -10.81 6.28
CA ALA A 46 0.88 -10.49 4.93
C ALA A 46 -0.42 -11.23 4.62
N ARG A 47 -0.53 -12.50 5.00
CA ARG A 47 -1.77 -13.27 4.86
C ARG A 47 -2.93 -12.57 5.58
N ARG A 48 -2.76 -12.20 6.84
CA ARG A 48 -3.79 -11.48 7.61
C ARG A 48 -4.15 -10.12 7.00
N PHE A 49 -3.15 -9.41 6.45
CA PHE A 49 -3.38 -8.15 5.75
C PHE A 49 -4.28 -8.35 4.52
N TYR A 50 -3.99 -9.34 3.66
CA TYR A 50 -4.80 -9.65 2.50
C TYR A 50 -6.19 -10.17 2.86
N GLU A 51 -6.34 -10.95 3.91
CA GLU A 51 -7.67 -11.40 4.39
C GLU A 51 -8.57 -10.21 4.73
N ARG A 52 -8.01 -9.08 5.13
CA ARG A 52 -8.75 -7.85 5.45
C ARG A 52 -8.88 -6.89 4.27
N CYS A 53 -7.85 -6.76 3.48
CA CYS A 53 -7.72 -5.69 2.48
C CYS A 53 -7.79 -6.19 1.04
N GLY A 54 -7.58 -7.47 0.75
CA GLY A 54 -7.61 -8.02 -0.61
C GLY A 54 -8.93 -7.75 -1.32
N GLY A 55 -8.86 -7.37 -2.61
CA GLY A 55 -10.02 -7.03 -3.42
C GLY A 55 -10.73 -5.73 -3.02
N LEU A 56 -10.08 -4.84 -2.26
CA LEU A 56 -10.50 -3.44 -2.17
C LEU A 56 -10.20 -2.75 -3.49
N PHE A 57 -10.76 -1.54 -3.68
CA PHE A 57 -10.54 -0.79 -4.93
C PHE A 57 -9.04 -0.63 -5.24
N SER A 58 -8.71 -0.68 -6.53
CA SER A 58 -7.33 -0.59 -7.01
C SER A 58 -6.87 0.86 -7.15
N ASP A 59 -7.75 1.73 -7.62
CA ASP A 59 -7.53 3.15 -7.79
C ASP A 59 -8.84 3.93 -7.64
N CYS A 60 -8.76 5.20 -7.30
CA CYS A 60 -9.92 6.07 -7.28
C CYS A 60 -9.51 7.54 -7.42
N GLU A 61 -10.36 8.31 -8.07
CA GLU A 61 -10.25 9.76 -8.06
C GLU A 61 -10.85 10.32 -6.76
N ILE A 62 -10.07 11.12 -6.05
CA ILE A 62 -10.50 11.80 -4.83
C ILE A 62 -10.70 13.28 -5.12
N VAL A 63 -11.87 13.78 -4.73
CA VAL A 63 -12.21 15.21 -4.79
C VAL A 63 -12.42 15.71 -3.37
N PHE A 64 -11.73 16.77 -3.00
CA PHE A 64 -11.94 17.43 -1.71
C PHE A 64 -13.08 18.46 -1.81
N GLU A 65 -13.85 18.65 -0.73
CA GLU A 65 -14.98 19.57 -0.67
C GLU A 65 -14.68 20.99 -1.18
N THR A 66 -13.45 21.46 -0.95
CA THR A 66 -13.03 22.83 -1.30
C THR A 66 -12.24 22.92 -2.58
N GLY A 67 -12.09 21.79 -3.30
CA GLY A 67 -11.28 21.70 -4.51
C GLY A 67 -12.11 21.38 -5.74
N SER A 68 -11.80 22.03 -6.84
CA SER A 68 -12.38 21.72 -8.15
C SER A 68 -11.67 20.56 -8.84
N ASP A 69 -10.45 20.21 -8.39
CA ASP A 69 -9.59 19.23 -9.06
C ASP A 69 -9.63 17.89 -8.32
N GLY A 70 -9.99 16.84 -9.04
CA GLY A 70 -9.82 15.47 -8.61
C GLY A 70 -8.33 15.10 -8.55
N ARG A 71 -8.00 14.22 -7.62
CA ARG A 71 -6.67 13.63 -7.49
C ARG A 71 -6.78 12.12 -7.59
N GLU A 72 -5.92 11.54 -8.39
CA GLU A 72 -5.78 10.10 -8.47
C GLU A 72 -5.15 9.59 -7.17
N PHE A 73 -5.78 8.59 -6.57
CA PHE A 73 -5.30 7.94 -5.35
C PHE A 73 -5.22 6.45 -5.60
N TYR A 74 -4.04 5.89 -5.40
CA TYR A 74 -3.76 4.48 -5.59
C TYR A 74 -3.94 3.71 -4.30
N PHE A 75 -4.67 2.61 -4.37
CA PHE A 75 -4.75 1.59 -3.34
C PHE A 75 -4.71 0.23 -4.05
N CYS A 76 -3.52 -0.10 -4.57
CA CYS A 76 -3.32 -1.28 -5.39
C CYS A 76 -2.55 -2.34 -4.61
N LEU A 77 -3.19 -3.47 -4.35
CA LEU A 77 -2.53 -4.63 -3.75
C LEU A 77 -2.00 -5.56 -4.84
N TYR A 78 -0.90 -6.27 -4.58
CA TYR A 78 -0.23 -7.04 -5.62
C TYR A 78 -1.09 -8.08 -6.34
N PRO A 79 -2.02 -8.82 -5.72
CA PRO A 79 -2.90 -9.69 -6.50
C PRO A 79 -3.80 -8.95 -7.48
N ASP A 80 -4.05 -7.66 -7.24
CA ASP A 80 -4.98 -6.84 -8.02
C ASP A 80 -4.27 -5.99 -9.10
N ILE A 81 -2.93 -5.98 -9.14
CA ILE A 81 -2.12 -5.17 -10.08
C ILE A 81 -2.04 -5.81 -11.48
N GLY A 82 -2.76 -6.91 -11.75
CA GLY A 82 -2.86 -7.51 -13.07
C GLY A 82 -1.98 -8.73 -13.30
N GLU A 83 -1.85 -9.13 -14.57
CA GLU A 83 -1.23 -10.40 -14.97
C GLU A 83 0.24 -10.55 -14.59
N ASP A 84 0.95 -9.44 -14.43
CA ASP A 84 2.39 -9.38 -14.08
C ASP A 84 2.68 -9.23 -12.58
N ALA A 85 1.68 -9.39 -11.71
CA ALA A 85 1.83 -9.21 -10.27
C ALA A 85 3.03 -9.98 -9.65
N GLY A 86 3.31 -11.18 -10.16
CA GLY A 86 4.49 -11.95 -9.73
C GLY A 86 5.81 -11.28 -10.10
N ALA A 87 5.90 -10.65 -11.28
CA ALA A 87 7.07 -9.89 -11.71
C ALA A 87 7.22 -8.59 -10.90
N GLU A 88 6.11 -7.91 -10.60
CA GLU A 88 6.13 -6.72 -9.75
C GLU A 88 6.55 -7.04 -8.30
N LEU A 89 6.09 -8.17 -7.74
CA LEU A 89 6.57 -8.65 -6.45
C LEU A 89 8.07 -8.89 -6.44
N TYR A 90 8.59 -9.57 -7.48
CA TYR A 90 10.01 -9.82 -7.63
C TYR A 90 10.80 -8.52 -7.73
N LYS A 91 10.37 -7.58 -8.57
CA LYS A 91 10.98 -6.26 -8.71
C LYS A 91 10.95 -5.48 -7.40
N ALA A 92 9.82 -5.51 -6.69
CA ALA A 92 9.69 -4.85 -5.39
C ALA A 92 10.62 -5.43 -4.31
N TYR A 93 11.21 -6.58 -4.54
CA TYR A 93 12.01 -7.27 -3.55
C TYR A 93 13.47 -7.52 -3.97
N TYR A 94 13.73 -7.86 -5.23
CA TYR A 94 15.03 -8.38 -5.66
C TYR A 94 15.62 -7.79 -6.95
N ASP A 95 14.84 -7.14 -7.82
CA ASP A 95 15.34 -6.80 -9.14
C ASP A 95 16.45 -5.72 -9.10
N GLU A 96 17.67 -6.15 -9.25
CA GLU A 96 18.85 -5.30 -9.36
C GLU A 96 19.24 -5.02 -10.82
N GLY A 97 18.54 -5.61 -11.81
CA GLY A 97 18.93 -5.58 -13.22
C GLY A 97 18.76 -4.23 -13.89
N THR A 98 17.91 -3.36 -13.37
CA THR A 98 17.63 -2.03 -13.92
C THR A 98 17.76 -0.94 -12.86
N SER A 99 17.84 0.34 -13.28
CA SER A 99 17.84 1.46 -12.32
C SER A 99 16.56 1.49 -11.47
N ALA A 100 15.42 1.17 -12.08
CA ALA A 100 14.14 1.06 -11.35
C ALA A 100 14.16 -0.12 -10.37
N GLY A 101 14.67 -1.29 -10.80
CA GLY A 101 14.81 -2.46 -9.96
C GLY A 101 15.74 -2.24 -8.77
N LYS A 102 16.87 -1.57 -8.99
CA LYS A 102 17.77 -1.20 -7.88
C LYS A 102 17.09 -0.32 -6.84
N ARG A 103 16.24 0.60 -7.26
CA ARG A 103 15.47 1.45 -6.36
C ARG A 103 14.47 0.60 -5.55
N ILE A 104 13.70 -0.25 -6.20
CA ILE A 104 12.70 -1.09 -5.56
C ILE A 104 13.34 -2.08 -4.58
N CYS A 105 14.50 -2.66 -4.92
CA CYS A 105 15.31 -3.42 -3.97
C CYS A 105 15.77 -2.55 -2.79
N GLY A 106 16.14 -1.30 -3.06
CA GLY A 106 16.48 -0.32 -2.03
C GLY A 106 15.32 -0.09 -1.06
N ASP A 107 14.10 0.04 -1.56
CA ASP A 107 12.89 0.20 -0.75
C ASP A 107 12.64 -1.02 0.15
N ALA A 108 12.78 -2.24 -0.38
CA ALA A 108 12.66 -3.46 0.42
C ALA A 108 13.72 -3.55 1.52
N LEU A 109 14.97 -3.19 1.20
CA LEU A 109 16.07 -3.15 2.17
C LEU A 109 15.84 -2.08 3.23
N ALA A 110 15.34 -0.90 2.84
CA ALA A 110 15.00 0.17 3.76
C ALA A 110 13.88 -0.25 4.72
N ALA A 111 12.82 -0.85 4.19
CA ALA A 111 11.73 -1.39 5.00
C ALA A 111 12.20 -2.47 5.99
N LYS A 112 13.05 -3.41 5.55
CA LYS A 112 13.67 -4.42 6.43
C LYS A 112 14.51 -3.79 7.52
N ALA A 113 15.35 -2.81 7.18
CA ALA A 113 16.19 -2.12 8.15
C ALA A 113 15.34 -1.39 9.20
N ALA A 114 14.28 -0.71 8.79
CA ALA A 114 13.37 -0.03 9.70
C ALA A 114 12.56 -1.01 10.58
N ALA A 115 12.14 -2.14 10.02
CA ALA A 115 11.38 -3.17 10.74
C ALA A 115 12.26 -4.00 11.69
N GLY A 116 13.54 -4.14 11.41
CA GLY A 116 14.46 -5.04 12.12
C GLY A 116 14.18 -6.53 11.91
N THR A 117 13.34 -6.89 10.92
CA THR A 117 12.92 -8.26 10.62
C THR A 117 12.56 -8.40 9.14
N GLU A 118 12.18 -9.61 8.71
CA GLU A 118 11.66 -9.82 7.36
C GLU A 118 10.36 -9.05 7.12
N VAL A 119 10.18 -8.66 5.86
CA VAL A 119 8.99 -7.96 5.38
C VAL A 119 8.44 -8.63 4.12
N SER A 120 7.13 -8.51 3.91
CA SER A 120 6.49 -8.88 2.64
C SER A 120 5.97 -7.62 1.96
N PRO A 121 6.31 -7.35 0.70
CA PRO A 121 5.67 -6.29 -0.06
C PRO A 121 4.19 -6.62 -0.25
N VAL A 122 3.30 -5.67 -0.06
CA VAL A 122 1.85 -5.91 -0.17
C VAL A 122 1.14 -5.04 -1.21
N GLY A 123 1.78 -4.00 -1.69
CA GLY A 123 1.21 -3.16 -2.74
C GLY A 123 1.72 -1.72 -2.70
N ILE A 124 0.93 -0.83 -3.29
CA ILE A 124 1.19 0.60 -3.30
C ILE A 124 -0.04 1.35 -2.78
N ILE A 125 0.18 2.39 -1.98
CA ILE A 125 -0.88 3.25 -1.44
C ILE A 125 -0.43 4.70 -1.50
N GLY A 126 -1.29 5.61 -1.95
CA GLY A 126 -1.05 7.04 -1.91
C GLY A 126 -1.43 7.78 -3.19
N TYR A 127 -1.10 9.06 -3.23
CA TYR A 127 -1.30 9.92 -4.39
C TYR A 127 -0.13 9.78 -5.37
N TYR A 128 -0.17 10.41 -6.47
CA TYR A 128 0.77 10.68 -7.55
C TYR A 128 2.09 9.86 -7.57
N TYR A 129 2.78 9.76 -6.43
CA TYR A 129 3.92 8.90 -6.15
C TYR A 129 3.58 8.03 -4.93
N PRO A 130 2.78 6.97 -5.14
CA PRO A 130 2.33 6.15 -4.03
C PRO A 130 3.51 5.46 -3.35
N ALA A 131 3.40 5.30 -2.03
CA ALA A 131 4.36 4.54 -1.27
C ALA A 131 4.27 3.06 -1.62
N THR A 132 5.42 2.39 -1.72
CA THR A 132 5.48 0.93 -1.64
C THR A 132 5.26 0.52 -0.20
N VAL A 133 4.32 -0.40 0.03
CA VAL A 133 3.91 -0.84 1.37
C VAL A 133 4.40 -2.24 1.64
N TYR A 134 5.04 -2.41 2.78
CA TYR A 134 5.57 -3.68 3.28
C TYR A 134 4.92 -4.00 4.63
N VAL A 135 4.65 -5.27 4.88
CA VAL A 135 4.21 -5.73 6.20
C VAL A 135 5.30 -6.59 6.85
N ALA A 136 5.63 -6.29 8.11
CA ALA A 136 6.62 -7.02 8.88
C ALA A 136 5.98 -8.17 9.68
N GLU A 137 6.79 -9.04 10.26
CA GLU A 137 6.35 -10.20 11.06
C GLU A 137 5.42 -9.80 12.22
N ASN A 138 5.67 -8.66 12.85
CA ASN A 138 4.87 -8.12 13.93
C ASN A 138 3.51 -7.53 13.49
N GLY A 139 3.27 -7.46 12.18
CA GLY A 139 2.05 -6.91 11.58
C GLY A 139 2.08 -5.41 11.32
N MET A 140 3.14 -4.70 11.71
CA MET A 140 3.32 -3.29 11.36
C MET A 140 3.51 -3.13 9.86
N LEU A 141 3.00 -2.03 9.32
CA LEU A 141 3.14 -1.63 7.93
C LEU A 141 4.24 -0.58 7.80
N TYR A 142 5.06 -0.72 6.78
CA TYR A 142 6.17 0.19 6.48
C TYR A 142 5.98 0.75 5.08
N CYS A 143 5.90 2.07 4.97
CA CYS A 143 5.72 2.79 3.72
C CYS A 143 7.05 3.43 3.30
N VAL A 144 7.45 3.18 2.05
CA VAL A 144 8.64 3.76 1.44
C VAL A 144 8.20 4.59 0.25
N HIS A 145 8.38 5.91 0.32
CA HIS A 145 8.06 6.84 -0.75
C HIS A 145 9.29 7.11 -1.61
N GLU A 146 9.09 7.24 -2.93
CA GLU A 146 10.17 7.39 -3.90
C GLU A 146 11.12 8.57 -3.60
N TYR A 147 10.58 9.65 -3.07
CA TYR A 147 11.33 10.91 -2.86
C TYR A 147 11.55 11.25 -1.40
N GLU A 148 11.27 10.31 -0.50
CA GLU A 148 11.51 10.49 0.92
C GLU A 148 12.68 9.61 1.39
N SER A 149 13.48 10.14 2.31
CA SER A 149 14.59 9.38 2.90
C SER A 149 14.13 8.47 4.04
N ASP A 150 12.98 8.75 4.61
CA ASP A 150 12.52 8.12 5.85
C ASP A 150 11.44 7.08 5.56
N VAL A 151 11.59 5.91 6.16
CA VAL A 151 10.57 4.88 6.16
C VAL A 151 9.57 5.17 7.26
N ARG A 152 8.29 5.28 6.92
CA ARG A 152 7.21 5.52 7.87
C ARG A 152 6.59 4.20 8.32
N ALA A 153 6.33 4.06 9.62
CA ALA A 153 5.72 2.86 10.20
C ALA A 153 4.30 3.15 10.72
N PHE A 154 3.37 2.26 10.44
CA PHE A 154 1.95 2.39 10.77
C PHE A 154 1.40 1.09 11.38
N ALA A 155 0.44 1.19 12.28
CA ALA A 155 -0.19 0.03 12.89
C ALA A 155 -1.19 -0.67 11.93
N ASP A 156 -1.84 0.10 11.06
CA ASP A 156 -2.82 -0.43 10.12
C ASP A 156 -3.00 0.47 8.88
N VAL A 157 -3.84 0.03 7.95
CA VAL A 157 -4.14 0.76 6.72
C VAL A 157 -4.89 2.06 6.97
N GLU A 158 -5.65 2.16 8.05
CA GLU A 158 -6.39 3.38 8.40
C GLU A 158 -5.41 4.51 8.73
N GLU A 159 -4.31 4.19 9.41
CA GLU A 159 -3.24 5.16 9.72
C GLU A 159 -2.49 5.60 8.46
N ILE A 160 -2.18 4.68 7.53
CA ILE A 160 -1.57 5.05 6.23
C ILE A 160 -2.47 6.03 5.49
N LEU A 161 -3.76 5.70 5.35
CA LEU A 161 -4.71 6.57 4.66
C LEU A 161 -4.87 7.92 5.34
N ALA A 162 -4.84 7.96 6.67
CA ALA A 162 -4.91 9.21 7.41
C ALA A 162 -3.68 10.08 7.17
N ASP A 163 -2.50 9.48 7.12
CA ASP A 163 -1.24 10.17 6.84
C ASP A 163 -1.24 10.73 5.41
N GLU A 164 -1.54 9.91 4.42
CA GLU A 164 -1.62 10.31 3.01
C GLU A 164 -2.60 11.45 2.78
N LEU A 165 -3.78 11.40 3.40
CA LEU A 165 -4.78 12.47 3.31
C LEU A 165 -4.35 13.79 3.99
N GLN A 166 -3.36 13.76 4.88
CA GLN A 166 -2.83 14.94 5.53
C GLN A 166 -1.63 15.53 4.77
N VAL A 167 -0.66 14.69 4.44
CA VAL A 167 0.65 15.11 3.90
C VAL A 167 0.50 15.57 2.45
N HIS A 168 -0.25 14.84 1.65
CA HIS A 168 -0.43 15.14 0.23
C HIS A 168 -1.68 15.99 -0.07
N ARG A 169 -2.21 16.65 0.96
CA ARG A 169 -3.25 17.64 0.78
C ARG A 169 -2.68 18.76 -0.08
N PRO A 170 -3.23 19.01 -1.29
CA PRO A 170 -2.74 20.12 -2.08
C PRO A 170 -2.86 21.39 -1.27
N ALA A 171 -1.74 22.09 -1.09
CA ALA A 171 -1.79 23.43 -0.57
C ALA A 171 -2.47 24.29 -1.64
N PHE A 172 -3.76 24.48 -1.49
CA PHE A 172 -4.46 25.49 -2.27
C PHE A 172 -4.07 26.84 -1.69
N SER A 173 -3.18 27.49 -2.37
CA SER A 173 -2.95 28.93 -2.21
C SER A 173 -4.05 29.71 -2.92
#